data_2a0d6c3d7989dbbe686d33c22e7ea5d0
#
_entry.id   2a0d6c3d7989dbbe686d33c22e7ea5d0
#
_cell.length_a   1.000
_cell.length_b   1.000
_cell.length_c   1.000
_cell.angle_alpha   90.00
_cell.angle_beta   90.00
_cell.angle_gamma   90.00
#
_symmetry.space_group_name_H-M   'P 1'
#
loop_
_entity.id
_entity.type
_entity.pdbx_description
1 polymer ?
#
loop_
_entity_poly.entity_id
_entity_poly.type
_entity_poly.pdbx_seq_one_letter_code
_entity_poly.pdbx_strand_id
1 'polypeptide(L)'
;MMPLRQVMNYPNGEEVVMVDKLHLTNMLRAKVEYNLDGGLPLDVFPDKIQEIILNLSRYENFNVEYVASIIISAMAAAIGNSYQINIRNEWKDSPSLYMMLIGRPGLGKTPPLNFLYKPINDLDDRLDEKYSEELEKYECAKQANGGNDKLKVPKWLTNIISDFTPEAMVEAHWRNPRGIAIIVDEIIGLFNFAKRYNGNNNLIELLLTAYSGGTIKVLRKSSSRCLLYTSPSPRDRQKSR
;
A
#
# COMPACT_ATOMS: atom_id res chain seq x y z
N MET A 1 -22.96 3.41 -22.72
CA MET A 1 -23.98 3.26 -21.68
C MET A 1 -23.25 2.79 -20.43
N MET A 2 -23.00 3.68 -19.47
CA MET A 2 -22.25 3.33 -18.25
C MET A 2 -23.07 2.33 -17.42
N PRO A 3 -22.47 1.23 -16.94
CA PRO A 3 -23.15 0.33 -16.02
C PRO A 3 -23.39 1.05 -14.69
N LEU A 4 -24.62 0.95 -14.22
CA LEU A 4 -25.07 1.50 -12.95
C LEU A 4 -24.22 0.96 -11.79
N ARG A 5 -23.51 1.86 -11.12
CA ARG A 5 -22.95 1.60 -9.80
C ARG A 5 -24.13 1.48 -8.82
N GLN A 6 -24.44 0.29 -8.38
CA GLN A 6 -25.31 0.13 -7.21
C GLN A 6 -24.44 0.27 -5.96
N VAL A 7 -24.66 1.35 -5.23
CA VAL A 7 -24.11 1.55 -3.88
C VAL A 7 -25.14 1.02 -2.90
N MET A 8 -24.80 0.02 -2.11
CA MET A 8 -25.61 -0.43 -0.99
C MET A 8 -25.03 0.13 0.31
N ASN A 9 -25.86 0.88 1.03
CA ASN A 9 -25.54 1.36 2.36
C ASN A 9 -26.01 0.32 3.38
N TYR A 10 -25.10 -0.17 4.19
CA TYR A 10 -25.41 -1.05 5.31
C TYR A 10 -25.73 -0.25 6.56
N PRO A 11 -26.53 -0.82 7.51
CA PRO A 11 -26.92 -0.14 8.74
C PRO A 11 -25.78 0.30 9.67
N ASN A 12 -24.57 -0.23 9.44
CA ASN A 12 -23.32 0.12 10.14
C ASN A 12 -22.56 1.28 9.50
N GLY A 13 -23.09 1.92 8.46
CA GLY A 13 -22.46 3.05 7.76
C GLY A 13 -21.39 2.66 6.74
N GLU A 14 -21.21 1.37 6.45
CA GLU A 14 -20.30 0.92 5.38
C GLU A 14 -20.96 1.05 4.01
N GLU A 15 -20.30 1.74 3.08
CA GLU A 15 -20.66 1.79 1.67
C GLU A 15 -19.98 0.63 0.93
N VAL A 16 -20.77 -0.26 0.35
CA VAL A 16 -20.28 -1.34 -0.52
C VAL A 16 -20.67 -1.02 -1.97
N VAL A 17 -19.68 -0.83 -2.81
CA VAL A 17 -19.86 -0.69 -4.25
C VAL A 17 -20.02 -2.09 -4.85
N MET A 18 -21.24 -2.44 -5.26
CA MET A 18 -21.50 -3.69 -5.98
C MET A 18 -21.10 -3.52 -7.44
N VAL A 19 -20.07 -4.25 -7.87
CA VAL A 19 -19.77 -4.39 -9.30
C VAL A 19 -20.64 -5.49 -9.87
N ASP A 20 -21.32 -5.20 -10.97
CA ASP A 20 -22.20 -6.18 -11.61
C ASP A 20 -21.43 -7.46 -11.95
N LYS A 21 -21.90 -8.58 -11.40
CA LYS A 21 -21.32 -9.92 -11.56
C LYS A 21 -21.17 -10.31 -13.03
N LEU A 22 -22.10 -9.85 -13.87
CA LEU A 22 -22.08 -10.10 -15.30
C LEU A 22 -20.94 -9.32 -15.97
N HIS A 23 -20.72 -8.08 -15.56
CA HIS A 23 -19.64 -7.25 -16.07
C HIS A 23 -18.26 -7.83 -15.68
N LEU A 24 -18.08 -8.22 -14.42
CA LEU A 24 -16.86 -8.90 -13.96
C LEU A 24 -16.63 -10.23 -14.68
N THR A 25 -17.70 -11.02 -14.88
CA THR A 25 -17.61 -12.29 -15.59
C THR A 25 -17.28 -12.08 -17.07
N ASN A 26 -17.79 -11.03 -17.70
CA ASN A 26 -17.49 -10.70 -19.08
C ASN A 26 -16.06 -10.17 -19.23
N MET A 27 -15.57 -9.37 -18.27
CA MET A 27 -14.16 -8.95 -18.23
C MET A 27 -13.21 -10.16 -18.04
N LEU A 28 -13.58 -11.12 -17.19
CA LEU A 28 -12.78 -12.33 -16.96
C LEU A 28 -12.89 -13.33 -18.12
N ARG A 29 -13.99 -13.27 -18.91
CA ARG A 29 -14.20 -14.10 -20.09
C ARG A 29 -13.77 -13.44 -21.39
N ALA A 30 -13.62 -12.12 -21.43
CA ALA A 30 -12.92 -11.48 -22.53
C ALA A 30 -11.59 -12.21 -22.67
N LYS A 31 -11.43 -12.94 -23.77
CA LYS A 31 -10.15 -13.54 -24.13
C LYS A 31 -9.15 -12.39 -24.10
N VAL A 32 -8.35 -12.35 -23.04
CA VAL A 32 -7.11 -11.61 -23.09
C VAL A 32 -6.32 -12.33 -24.17
N GLU A 33 -6.40 -11.86 -25.39
CA GLU A 33 -5.43 -12.21 -26.41
C GLU A 33 -4.13 -11.68 -25.86
N TYR A 34 -3.39 -12.57 -25.17
CA TYR A 34 -2.03 -12.30 -24.78
C TYR A 34 -1.30 -12.05 -26.10
N ASN A 35 -1.09 -10.79 -26.38
CA ASN A 35 -0.21 -10.38 -27.45
C ASN A 35 1.17 -10.89 -27.03
N LEU A 36 1.60 -11.99 -27.62
CA LEU A 36 2.91 -12.62 -27.36
C LEU A 36 4.09 -11.69 -27.69
N ASP A 37 3.81 -10.56 -28.32
CA ASP A 37 4.76 -9.46 -28.55
C ASP A 37 5.01 -8.59 -27.28
N GLY A 38 4.43 -8.93 -26.14
CA GLY A 38 4.93 -8.54 -24.82
C GLY A 38 4.50 -7.19 -24.27
N GLY A 39 3.50 -6.52 -24.83
CA GLY A 39 2.98 -5.25 -24.30
C GLY A 39 1.90 -5.46 -23.22
N LEU A 40 1.88 -4.59 -22.21
CA LEU A 40 0.78 -4.56 -21.23
C LEU A 40 -0.53 -4.16 -21.94
N PRO A 41 -1.64 -4.93 -21.79
CA PRO A 41 -2.92 -4.58 -22.40
C PRO A 41 -3.48 -3.31 -21.73
N LEU A 42 -3.44 -2.18 -22.43
CA LEU A 42 -3.92 -0.91 -21.91
C LEU A 42 -5.47 -0.81 -21.88
N ASP A 43 -6.13 -1.58 -22.69
CA ASP A 43 -7.60 -1.64 -22.83
C ASP A 43 -8.31 -2.14 -21.56
N VAL A 44 -7.57 -2.75 -20.61
CA VAL A 44 -8.10 -3.13 -19.29
C VAL A 44 -8.28 -1.93 -18.36
N PHE A 45 -7.64 -0.80 -18.65
CA PHE A 45 -7.77 0.40 -17.84
C PHE A 45 -8.97 1.24 -18.29
N PRO A 46 -9.60 2.02 -17.38
CA PRO A 46 -10.57 3.03 -17.76
C PRO A 46 -9.95 4.06 -18.73
N ASP A 47 -10.75 4.59 -19.67
CA ASP A 47 -10.31 5.49 -20.74
C ASP A 47 -9.41 6.64 -20.25
N LYS A 48 -9.79 7.27 -19.13
CA LYS A 48 -9.01 8.36 -18.53
C LYS A 48 -7.62 7.92 -18.05
N ILE A 49 -7.50 6.71 -17.56
CA ILE A 49 -6.20 6.16 -17.11
C ILE A 49 -5.35 5.81 -18.32
N GLN A 50 -5.95 5.24 -19.38
CA GLN A 50 -5.24 5.01 -20.65
C GLN A 50 -4.69 6.32 -21.21
N GLU A 51 -5.51 7.38 -21.24
CA GLU A 51 -5.10 8.70 -21.69
C GLU A 51 -3.91 9.25 -20.89
N ILE A 52 -3.94 9.13 -19.56
CA ILE A 52 -2.82 9.56 -18.69
C ILE A 52 -1.56 8.75 -19.03
N ILE A 53 -1.65 7.43 -19.13
CA ILE A 53 -0.51 6.56 -19.44
C ILE A 53 0.12 6.97 -20.78
N LEU A 54 -0.71 7.14 -21.82
CA LEU A 54 -0.24 7.48 -23.15
C LEU A 54 0.34 8.90 -23.20
N ASN A 55 -0.24 9.85 -22.50
CA ASN A 55 0.27 11.22 -22.44
C ASN A 55 1.62 11.27 -21.71
N LEU A 56 1.79 10.59 -20.59
CA LEU A 56 3.07 10.51 -19.90
C LEU A 56 4.15 9.83 -20.75
N SER A 57 3.79 8.81 -21.50
CA SER A 57 4.72 8.20 -22.45
C SER A 57 5.11 9.15 -23.57
N ARG A 58 4.15 9.91 -24.12
CA ARG A 58 4.38 10.81 -25.26
C ARG A 58 5.16 12.07 -24.89
N TYR A 59 4.85 12.68 -23.76
CA TYR A 59 5.40 14.00 -23.39
C TYR A 59 6.60 13.91 -22.46
N GLU A 60 6.63 12.91 -21.57
CA GLU A 60 7.72 12.70 -20.61
C GLU A 60 8.69 11.58 -21.05
N ASN A 61 8.39 10.91 -22.18
CA ASN A 61 9.15 9.78 -22.67
C ASN A 61 9.30 8.63 -21.66
N PHE A 62 8.28 8.45 -20.81
CA PHE A 62 8.25 7.34 -19.86
C PHE A 62 7.83 6.04 -20.56
N ASN A 63 8.39 4.92 -20.13
CA ASN A 63 7.96 3.62 -20.61
C ASN A 63 6.52 3.32 -20.17
N VAL A 64 5.67 2.94 -21.13
CA VAL A 64 4.23 2.70 -20.93
C VAL A 64 3.97 1.67 -19.84
N GLU A 65 4.72 0.57 -19.82
CA GLU A 65 4.56 -0.53 -18.88
C GLU A 65 4.93 -0.11 -17.46
N TYR A 66 5.99 0.71 -17.30
CA TYR A 66 6.36 1.25 -15.99
C TYR A 66 5.30 2.22 -15.48
N VAL A 67 4.82 3.13 -16.32
CA VAL A 67 3.76 4.08 -15.95
C VAL A 67 2.50 3.33 -15.51
N ALA A 68 2.02 2.38 -16.31
CA ALA A 68 0.83 1.61 -16.01
C ALA A 68 0.96 0.82 -14.69
N SER A 69 2.10 0.15 -14.51
CA SER A 69 2.39 -0.60 -13.28
C SER A 69 2.44 0.30 -12.05
N ILE A 70 3.11 1.44 -12.16
CA ILE A 70 3.26 2.39 -11.05
C ILE A 70 1.92 3.04 -10.72
N ILE A 71 1.07 3.35 -11.69
CA ILE A 71 -0.29 3.88 -11.45
C ILE A 71 -1.09 2.88 -10.60
N ILE A 72 -1.09 1.59 -10.95
CA ILE A 72 -1.78 0.56 -10.15
C ILE A 72 -1.24 0.55 -8.72
N SER A 73 0.08 0.58 -8.55
CA SER A 73 0.73 0.58 -7.25
C SER A 73 0.37 1.83 -6.43
N ALA A 74 0.42 3.02 -7.03
CA ALA A 74 0.10 4.28 -6.36
C ALA A 74 -1.40 4.34 -5.97
N MET A 75 -2.29 3.85 -6.84
CA MET A 75 -3.72 3.74 -6.53
C MET A 75 -3.97 2.76 -5.39
N ALA A 76 -3.30 1.60 -5.39
CA ALA A 76 -3.39 0.63 -4.31
C ALA A 76 -2.93 1.22 -2.97
N ALA A 77 -1.80 1.96 -2.96
CA ALA A 77 -1.31 2.67 -1.80
C ALA A 77 -2.29 3.75 -1.30
N ALA A 78 -2.88 4.52 -2.23
CA ALA A 78 -3.85 5.57 -1.90
C ALA A 78 -5.17 5.00 -1.33
N ILE A 79 -5.64 3.87 -1.83
CA ILE A 79 -6.81 3.17 -1.31
C ILE A 79 -6.51 2.55 0.06
N GLY A 80 -5.38 1.86 0.17
CA GLY A 80 -4.98 1.16 1.38
C GLY A 80 -6.10 0.24 1.92
N ASN A 81 -6.31 0.27 3.23
CA ASN A 81 -7.35 -0.52 3.91
C ASN A 81 -8.73 0.18 3.97
N SER A 82 -8.91 1.31 3.27
CA SER A 82 -10.19 2.05 3.30
C SER A 82 -11.31 1.31 2.57
N TYR A 83 -10.97 0.48 1.58
CA TYR A 83 -11.92 -0.30 0.79
C TYR A 83 -11.44 -1.73 0.63
N GLN A 84 -12.40 -2.63 0.58
CA GLN A 84 -12.19 -4.05 0.29
C GLN A 84 -13.11 -4.49 -0.82
N ILE A 85 -12.66 -5.40 -1.66
CA ILE A 85 -13.48 -6.03 -2.69
C ILE A 85 -14.10 -7.29 -2.09
N ASN A 86 -15.42 -7.42 -2.18
CA ASN A 86 -16.12 -8.65 -1.89
C ASN A 86 -16.23 -9.47 -3.18
N ILE A 87 -15.39 -10.48 -3.33
CA ILE A 87 -15.29 -11.26 -4.56
C ILE A 87 -16.41 -12.30 -4.62
N ARG A 88 -16.66 -12.99 -3.51
CA ARG A 88 -17.71 -14.03 -3.45
C ARG A 88 -18.06 -14.36 -2.00
N ASN A 89 -19.36 -14.24 -1.67
CA ASN A 89 -19.88 -14.52 -0.33
C ASN A 89 -19.10 -13.75 0.76
N GLU A 90 -18.31 -14.47 1.55
CA GLU A 90 -17.50 -13.90 2.62
C GLU A 90 -16.02 -13.60 2.21
N TRP A 91 -15.67 -13.83 0.95
CA TRP A 91 -14.32 -13.57 0.48
C TRP A 91 -14.13 -12.10 0.17
N LYS A 92 -13.51 -11.41 1.10
CA LYS A 92 -13.10 -10.01 0.96
C LYS A 92 -11.59 -9.97 0.70
N ASP A 93 -11.16 -9.09 -0.18
CA ASP A 93 -9.76 -8.84 -0.46
C ASP A 93 -9.45 -7.34 -0.42
N SER A 94 -8.21 -6.99 -0.06
CA SER A 94 -7.72 -5.62 0.00
C SER A 94 -6.74 -5.38 -1.15
N PRO A 95 -6.50 -4.13 -1.55
CA PRO A 95 -5.57 -3.79 -2.63
C PRO A 95 -4.10 -3.92 -2.21
N SER A 96 -3.77 -4.95 -1.41
CA SER A 96 -2.38 -5.24 -1.06
C SER A 96 -1.64 -5.75 -2.29
N LEU A 97 -0.64 -5.00 -2.76
CA LEU A 97 0.04 -5.27 -4.00
C LEU A 97 1.55 -5.33 -3.79
N TYR A 98 2.18 -6.40 -4.32
CA TYR A 98 3.63 -6.53 -4.41
C TYR A 98 4.01 -6.49 -5.88
N MET A 99 4.84 -5.51 -6.24
CA MET A 99 5.22 -5.27 -7.62
C MET A 99 6.73 -5.12 -7.74
N MET A 100 7.31 -5.65 -8.80
CA MET A 100 8.72 -5.52 -9.11
C MET A 100 8.88 -5.06 -10.55
N LEU A 101 9.54 -3.90 -10.72
CA LEU A 101 9.90 -3.36 -12.03
C LEU A 101 11.29 -3.86 -12.43
N ILE A 102 11.35 -4.67 -13.47
CA ILE A 102 12.61 -5.23 -13.97
C ILE A 102 12.98 -4.50 -15.27
N GLY A 103 14.22 -4.07 -15.37
CA GLY A 103 14.72 -3.42 -16.59
C GLY A 103 16.21 -3.21 -16.53
N ARG A 104 16.82 -3.04 -17.71
CA ARG A 104 18.26 -2.73 -17.84
C ARG A 104 18.57 -1.38 -17.15
N PRO A 105 19.81 -1.19 -16.69
CA PRO A 105 20.25 0.13 -16.25
C PRO A 105 20.01 1.19 -17.32
N GLY A 106 19.59 2.38 -16.94
CA GLY A 106 19.34 3.49 -17.87
C GLY A 106 17.95 3.50 -18.54
N LEU A 107 17.07 2.50 -18.32
CA LEU A 107 15.71 2.49 -18.89
C LEU A 107 14.73 3.46 -18.19
N GLY A 108 15.18 4.31 -17.30
CA GLY A 108 14.34 5.35 -16.71
C GLY A 108 13.20 4.82 -15.83
N LYS A 109 13.46 3.84 -14.93
CA LYS A 109 12.46 3.30 -14.00
C LYS A 109 12.06 4.30 -12.91
N THR A 110 13.00 5.05 -12.39
CA THR A 110 12.84 5.95 -11.24
C THR A 110 12.05 7.24 -11.57
N PRO A 111 12.22 7.91 -12.73
CA PRO A 111 11.47 9.12 -13.03
C PRO A 111 9.95 8.96 -12.99
N PRO A 112 9.32 7.96 -13.66
CA PRO A 112 7.88 7.75 -13.56
C PRO A 112 7.43 7.37 -12.14
N LEU A 113 8.24 6.67 -11.36
CA LEU A 113 7.96 6.35 -9.97
C LEU A 113 7.85 7.63 -9.14
N ASN A 114 8.86 8.50 -9.21
CA ASN A 114 8.87 9.77 -8.48
C ASN A 114 7.71 10.68 -8.91
N PHE A 115 7.41 10.72 -10.21
CA PHE A 115 6.32 11.54 -10.74
C PHE A 115 4.95 11.08 -10.21
N LEU A 116 4.66 9.79 -10.29
CA LEU A 116 3.36 9.24 -9.96
C LEU A 116 3.11 9.11 -8.45
N TYR A 117 4.17 8.94 -7.65
CA TYR A 117 4.09 8.94 -6.20
C TYR A 117 4.16 10.34 -5.57
N LYS A 118 4.45 11.38 -6.38
CA LYS A 118 4.53 12.75 -5.89
C LYS A 118 3.34 13.19 -5.01
N PRO A 119 2.06 12.92 -5.36
CA PRO A 119 0.94 13.31 -4.51
C PRO A 119 0.95 12.67 -3.11
N ILE A 120 1.49 11.46 -2.99
CA ILE A 120 1.61 10.75 -1.71
C ILE A 120 2.81 11.29 -0.93
N ASN A 121 3.92 11.58 -1.60
CA ASN A 121 5.08 12.25 -0.99
C ASN A 121 4.71 13.64 -0.47
N ASP A 122 3.99 14.46 -1.27
CA ASP A 122 3.53 15.79 -0.85
C ASP A 122 2.58 15.71 0.37
N LEU A 123 1.89 14.59 0.58
CA LEU A 123 1.10 14.33 1.78
C LEU A 123 2.00 13.99 2.97
N ASP A 124 3.03 13.18 2.78
CA ASP A 124 3.99 12.83 3.83
C ASP A 124 4.76 14.06 4.30
N ASP A 125 5.21 14.92 3.38
CA ASP A 125 5.86 16.20 3.72
C ASP A 125 4.99 17.05 4.66
N ARG A 126 3.69 17.16 4.38
CA ARG A 126 2.74 17.87 5.25
C ARG A 126 2.53 17.20 6.61
N LEU A 127 2.59 15.87 6.65
CA LEU A 127 2.50 15.12 7.92
C LEU A 127 3.76 15.31 8.77
N ASP A 128 4.92 15.41 8.13
CA ASP A 128 6.20 15.67 8.78
C ASP A 128 6.28 17.09 9.35
N GLU A 129 5.83 18.10 8.59
CA GLU A 129 5.70 19.47 9.07
C GLU A 129 4.80 19.54 10.31
N LYS A 130 3.62 18.92 10.23
CA LYS A 130 2.67 18.87 11.36
C LYS A 130 3.24 18.15 12.58
N TYR A 131 3.93 17.04 12.36
CA TYR A 131 4.60 16.29 13.44
C TYR A 131 5.66 17.15 14.12
N SER A 132 6.47 17.87 13.35
CA SER A 132 7.51 18.75 13.86
C SER A 132 6.94 19.87 14.73
N GLU A 133 5.85 20.51 14.30
CA GLU A 133 5.13 21.52 15.10
C GLU A 133 4.54 20.93 16.40
N GLU A 134 3.94 19.74 16.32
CA GLU A 134 3.36 19.07 17.50
C GLU A 134 4.45 18.65 18.49
N LEU A 135 5.61 18.22 17.98
CA LEU A 135 6.76 17.81 18.78
C LEU A 135 7.34 19.01 19.55
N GLU A 136 7.52 20.14 18.89
CA GLU A 136 7.99 21.39 19.50
C GLU A 136 7.06 21.85 20.63
N LYS A 137 5.75 21.84 20.39
CA LYS A 137 4.73 22.17 21.41
C LYS A 137 4.78 21.19 22.58
N TYR A 138 4.98 19.90 22.31
CA TYR A 138 5.11 18.88 23.35
C TYR A 138 6.36 19.08 24.21
N GLU A 139 7.51 19.36 23.58
CA GLU A 139 8.76 19.59 24.29
C GLU A 139 8.70 20.85 25.18
N CYS A 140 8.14 21.95 24.65
CA CYS A 140 7.93 23.16 25.45
C CYS A 140 6.99 22.91 26.64
N ALA A 141 5.88 22.20 26.44
CA ALA A 141 4.94 21.87 27.50
C ALA A 141 5.55 20.90 28.53
N LYS A 142 6.40 19.97 28.12
CA LYS A 142 7.10 19.04 28.99
C LYS A 142 8.11 19.77 29.90
N GLN A 143 8.83 20.74 29.34
CA GLN A 143 9.74 21.59 30.12
C GLN A 143 9.00 22.46 31.13
N ALA A 144 7.87 23.06 30.75
CA ALA A 144 7.06 23.91 31.61
C ALA A 144 6.40 23.13 32.78
N ASN A 145 6.05 21.86 32.57
CA ASN A 145 5.37 21.02 33.57
C ASN A 145 6.31 20.16 34.44
N GLY A 146 7.61 20.43 34.45
CA GLY A 146 8.58 19.69 35.28
C GLY A 146 8.64 18.18 35.03
N GLY A 147 8.31 17.74 33.81
CA GLY A 147 8.41 16.32 33.42
C GLY A 147 7.18 15.47 33.79
N ASN A 148 6.04 16.05 34.10
CA ASN A 148 4.85 15.31 34.47
C ASN A 148 4.21 14.60 33.27
N ASP A 149 4.14 13.26 33.31
CA ASP A 149 3.91 12.31 32.20
C ASP A 149 2.47 12.27 31.59
N LYS A 150 1.65 13.28 31.82
CA LYS A 150 0.28 13.31 31.30
C LYS A 150 0.14 13.87 29.88
N LEU A 151 1.24 14.34 29.28
CA LEU A 151 1.22 14.88 27.93
C LEU A 151 1.24 13.75 26.89
N LYS A 152 0.33 13.82 25.93
CA LYS A 152 0.26 12.85 24.83
C LYS A 152 1.43 13.09 23.88
N VAL A 153 2.30 12.11 23.74
CA VAL A 153 3.42 12.15 22.80
C VAL A 153 2.87 12.22 21.38
N PRO A 154 3.33 13.15 20.53
CA PRO A 154 2.96 13.22 19.12
C PRO A 154 3.29 11.91 18.40
N LYS A 155 2.48 11.56 17.41
CA LYS A 155 2.71 10.35 16.60
C LYS A 155 3.19 10.76 15.22
N TRP A 156 4.36 10.30 14.86
CA TRP A 156 4.85 10.42 13.50
C TRP A 156 4.09 9.47 12.59
N LEU A 157 3.46 10.00 11.54
CA LEU A 157 2.71 9.27 10.52
C LEU A 157 3.47 9.38 9.20
N THR A 158 3.63 8.29 8.48
CA THR A 158 4.20 8.26 7.14
C THR A 158 3.45 7.24 6.28
N ASN A 159 3.20 7.56 5.03
CA ASN A 159 2.55 6.66 4.08
C ASN A 159 3.55 5.86 3.26
N ILE A 160 4.79 6.37 3.14
CA ILE A 160 5.85 5.73 2.35
C ILE A 160 7.07 5.48 3.24
N ILE A 161 7.61 4.28 3.15
CA ILE A 161 8.90 3.92 3.76
C ILE A 161 9.81 3.28 2.71
N SER A 162 11.11 3.58 2.76
CA SER A 162 12.11 3.07 1.81
C SER A 162 13.23 2.29 2.48
N ASP A 163 13.68 2.75 3.64
CA ASP A 163 14.68 2.07 4.47
C ASP A 163 14.10 1.85 5.87
N PHE A 164 14.10 0.61 6.34
CA PHE A 164 13.39 0.25 7.56
C PHE A 164 13.92 -1.05 8.18
N THR A 165 13.82 -1.16 9.49
CA THR A 165 13.93 -2.44 10.19
C THR A 165 12.57 -3.12 10.25
N PRO A 166 12.49 -4.45 10.47
CA PRO A 166 11.22 -5.15 10.65
C PRO A 166 10.33 -4.52 11.73
N GLU A 167 10.96 -4.04 12.82
CA GLU A 167 10.26 -3.39 13.93
C GLU A 167 9.69 -2.04 13.51
N ALA A 168 10.49 -1.23 12.80
CA ALA A 168 10.06 0.08 12.31
C ALA A 168 8.90 -0.07 11.31
N MET A 169 8.94 -1.08 10.43
CA MET A 169 7.84 -1.40 9.51
C MET A 169 6.55 -1.72 10.29
N VAL A 170 6.65 -2.59 11.30
CA VAL A 170 5.49 -2.96 12.13
C VAL A 170 4.92 -1.74 12.86
N GLU A 171 5.78 -0.88 13.39
CA GLU A 171 5.36 0.32 14.08
C GLU A 171 4.75 1.36 13.13
N ALA A 172 5.35 1.59 11.97
CA ALA A 172 4.82 2.48 10.93
C ALA A 172 3.42 2.01 10.48
N HIS A 173 3.25 0.73 10.23
CA HIS A 173 1.95 0.17 9.86
C HIS A 173 0.92 0.27 10.98
N TRP A 174 1.32 0.07 12.25
CA TRP A 174 0.42 0.23 13.39
C TRP A 174 -0.06 1.67 13.56
N ARG A 175 0.81 2.63 13.29
CA ARG A 175 0.48 4.06 13.33
C ARG A 175 -0.42 4.48 12.17
N ASN A 176 -0.33 3.80 11.02
CA ASN A 176 -1.09 4.08 9.81
C ASN A 176 -2.11 2.97 9.51
N PRO A 177 -3.33 3.06 10.06
CA PRO A 177 -4.36 2.03 9.88
C PRO A 177 -4.82 1.88 8.41
N ARG A 178 -4.57 2.86 7.56
CA ARG A 178 -4.81 2.76 6.11
C ARG A 178 -3.80 1.85 5.41
N GLY A 179 -2.64 1.62 6.00
CA GLY A 179 -1.53 0.89 5.40
C GLY A 179 -0.38 1.82 5.02
N ILE A 180 0.70 1.22 4.56
CA ILE A 180 1.93 1.91 4.12
C ILE A 180 2.37 1.36 2.77
N ALA A 181 3.00 2.21 1.96
CA ALA A 181 3.72 1.80 0.76
C ALA A 181 5.20 1.59 1.10
N ILE A 182 5.75 0.46 0.68
CA ILE A 182 7.18 0.17 0.80
C ILE A 182 7.80 0.31 -0.58
N ILE A 183 8.67 1.30 -0.76
CA ILE A 183 9.33 1.56 -2.04
C ILE A 183 10.82 1.34 -1.86
N VAL A 184 11.36 0.33 -2.55
CA VAL A 184 12.77 -0.04 -2.48
C VAL A 184 13.35 0.06 -3.89
N ASP A 185 14.39 0.85 -4.05
CA ASP A 185 15.02 1.09 -5.35
C ASP A 185 15.77 -0.16 -5.85
N GLU A 186 16.47 -0.84 -4.93
CA GLU A 186 17.21 -2.07 -5.24
C GLU A 186 16.75 -3.25 -4.39
N ILE A 187 16.07 -4.20 -5.01
CA ILE A 187 15.56 -5.40 -4.32
C ILE A 187 16.67 -6.26 -3.68
N ILE A 188 17.89 -6.22 -4.24
CA ILE A 188 19.06 -6.91 -3.66
C ILE A 188 19.37 -6.38 -2.27
N GLY A 189 19.25 -5.08 -2.05
CA GLY A 189 19.40 -4.46 -0.73
C GLY A 189 18.45 -5.06 0.28
N LEU A 190 17.16 -5.20 -0.08
CA LEU A 190 16.13 -5.81 0.75
C LEU A 190 16.44 -7.27 1.12
N PHE A 191 16.89 -8.08 0.14
CA PHE A 191 17.26 -9.48 0.39
C PHE A 191 18.52 -9.62 1.24
N ASN A 192 19.53 -8.77 1.02
CA ASN A 192 20.74 -8.78 1.82
C ASN A 192 20.45 -8.35 3.27
N PHE A 193 19.59 -7.37 3.44
CA PHE A 193 19.10 -6.95 4.74
C PHE A 193 18.35 -8.09 5.43
N ALA A 194 17.43 -8.75 4.75
CA ALA A 194 16.69 -9.89 5.27
C ALA A 194 17.61 -11.04 5.71
N LYS A 195 18.70 -11.29 4.97
CA LYS A 195 19.71 -12.33 5.34
C LYS A 195 20.50 -11.97 6.60
N ARG A 196 20.84 -10.69 6.80
CA ARG A 196 21.58 -10.24 8.00
C ARG A 196 20.75 -10.38 9.28
N TYR A 197 19.44 -10.28 9.19
CA TYR A 197 18.49 -10.38 10.30
C TYR A 197 18.02 -11.82 10.58
N ASN A 198 18.66 -12.84 10.02
CA ASN A 198 18.29 -14.28 10.16
C ASN A 198 18.29 -14.83 11.61
N GLY A 199 18.51 -13.98 12.61
CA GLY A 199 18.64 -14.46 14.01
C GLY A 199 17.36 -14.50 14.84
N ASN A 200 16.20 -13.95 14.45
CA ASN A 200 14.87 -14.10 15.11
C ASN A 200 13.76 -13.25 14.46
N ASN A 201 14.04 -12.49 13.40
CA ASN A 201 13.04 -11.68 12.71
C ASN A 201 13.19 -11.89 11.22
N ASN A 202 12.42 -12.80 10.71
CA ASN A 202 12.42 -13.07 9.29
C ASN A 202 11.59 -11.99 8.58
N LEU A 203 12.26 -10.96 8.05
CA LEU A 203 11.61 -9.89 7.28
C LEU A 203 10.78 -10.46 6.13
N ILE A 204 11.26 -11.53 5.49
CA ILE A 204 10.55 -12.19 4.40
C ILE A 204 9.23 -12.79 4.89
N GLU A 205 9.24 -13.48 6.04
CA GLU A 205 8.00 -14.01 6.63
C GLU A 205 7.02 -12.92 7.03
N LEU A 206 7.54 -11.80 7.53
CA LEU A 206 6.76 -10.62 7.86
C LEU A 206 6.06 -10.06 6.61
N LEU A 207 6.80 -9.89 5.52
CA LEU A 207 6.26 -9.42 4.24
C LEU A 207 5.25 -10.41 3.65
N LEU A 208 5.54 -11.71 3.67
CA LEU A 208 4.60 -12.74 3.20
C LEU A 208 3.32 -12.77 4.03
N THR A 209 3.44 -12.60 5.35
CA THR A 209 2.27 -12.51 6.25
C THR A 209 1.46 -11.25 5.97
N ALA A 210 2.13 -10.13 5.76
CA ALA A 210 1.47 -8.87 5.38
C ALA A 210 0.75 -8.98 4.02
N TYR A 211 1.37 -9.63 3.03
CA TYR A 211 0.74 -9.90 1.72
C TYR A 211 -0.52 -10.74 1.85
N SER A 212 -0.48 -11.78 2.70
CA SER A 212 -1.60 -12.69 2.91
C SER A 212 -2.71 -12.09 3.78
N GLY A 213 -2.58 -10.86 4.26
CA GLY A 213 -3.52 -10.25 5.20
C GLY A 213 -3.53 -10.90 6.59
N GLY A 214 -2.46 -11.62 6.96
CA GLY A 214 -2.33 -12.30 8.25
C GLY A 214 -2.08 -11.32 9.40
N THR A 215 -2.54 -11.67 10.61
CA THR A 215 -2.28 -10.86 11.81
C THR A 215 -0.86 -11.07 12.30
N ILE A 216 -0.10 -9.99 12.44
CA ILE A 216 1.25 -10.03 12.99
C ILE A 216 1.21 -9.54 14.44
N LYS A 217 1.66 -10.39 15.37
CA LYS A 217 1.77 -10.05 16.79
C LYS A 217 3.24 -10.02 17.17
N VAL A 218 3.78 -8.83 17.40
CA VAL A 218 5.16 -8.66 17.87
C VAL A 218 5.14 -8.39 19.38
N LEU A 219 5.72 -9.32 20.16
CA LEU A 219 5.89 -9.19 21.59
C LEU A 219 7.39 -9.17 21.90
N ARG A 220 7.91 -8.05 22.38
CA ARG A 220 9.30 -7.91 22.81
C ARG A 220 9.39 -7.35 24.22
N LYS A 221 10.44 -7.73 24.95
CA LYS A 221 10.68 -7.29 26.34
C LYS A 221 10.84 -5.77 26.50
N SER A 222 11.17 -5.04 25.43
CA SER A 222 11.48 -3.60 25.45
C SER A 222 10.45 -2.71 24.76
N SER A 223 9.35 -3.26 24.20
CA SER A 223 8.34 -2.47 23.51
C SER A 223 6.93 -2.75 24.00
N SER A 224 6.10 -1.71 24.05
CA SER A 224 4.66 -1.84 24.20
C SER A 224 4.07 -2.76 23.14
N ARG A 225 3.00 -3.50 23.48
CA ARG A 225 2.28 -4.44 22.59
C ARG A 225 1.98 -3.76 21.26
N CYS A 226 2.51 -4.29 20.17
CA CYS A 226 2.12 -3.91 18.83
C CYS A 226 1.30 -5.04 18.21
N LEU A 227 0.04 -4.74 17.87
CA LEU A 227 -0.87 -5.64 17.16
C LEU A 227 -1.08 -5.05 15.77
N LEU A 228 -0.62 -5.77 14.75
CA LEU A 228 -0.95 -5.49 13.36
C LEU A 228 -2.20 -6.30 13.00
N TYR A 229 -3.26 -5.58 12.67
CA TYR A 229 -4.43 -6.16 12.02
C TYR A 229 -4.31 -5.84 10.53
N THR A 230 -3.85 -6.81 9.76
CA THR A 230 -4.06 -6.82 8.32
C THR A 230 -5.43 -7.46 8.06
N SER A 231 -6.06 -7.15 6.94
CA SER A 231 -7.37 -7.73 6.58
C SER A 231 -7.36 -9.25 6.73
N PRO A 232 -8.40 -9.86 7.31
CA PRO A 232 -8.43 -11.31 7.51
C PRO A 232 -8.40 -12.03 6.15
N SER A 233 -7.35 -12.83 5.94
CA SER A 233 -7.23 -13.68 4.76
C SER A 233 -8.38 -14.72 4.71
N PRO A 234 -8.87 -15.08 3.53
CA PRO A 234 -9.83 -16.16 3.36
C PRO A 234 -9.37 -17.50 3.94
N ARG A 235 -8.05 -17.74 4.03
CA ARG A 235 -7.46 -18.97 4.58
C ARG A 235 -7.62 -19.12 6.09
N ASP A 236 -7.70 -18.04 6.83
CA ASP A 236 -7.80 -18.10 8.30
C ASP A 236 -9.20 -18.51 8.76
N ARG A 237 -10.23 -18.38 7.92
CA ARG A 237 -11.61 -18.78 8.21
C ARG A 237 -11.87 -20.28 8.05
N GLN A 238 -11.04 -21.00 7.29
CA GLN A 238 -11.22 -22.45 7.12
C GLN A 238 -10.72 -23.25 8.33
N LYS A 239 -9.95 -22.65 9.24
CA LYS A 239 -9.43 -23.31 10.45
C LYS A 239 -10.33 -23.16 11.68
N SER A 240 -11.43 -22.45 11.60
CA SER A 240 -12.37 -22.21 12.70
C SER A 240 -13.72 -22.95 12.54
N ARG A 241 -13.74 -24.03 11.75
CA ARG A 241 -14.86 -24.99 11.69
C ARG A 241 -14.46 -26.35 12.19
#